data_f15d76714eceead8c14b3e610413b663
#
_entry.id   f15d76714eceead8c14b3e610413b663
#
_cell.length_a   1.000
_cell.length_b   1.000
_cell.length_c   1.000
_cell.angle_alpha   90.00
_cell.angle_beta   90.00
_cell.angle_gamma   90.00
#
_symmetry.space_group_name_H-M   'P 1'
#
loop_
_entity.id
_entity.type
_entity.pdbx_description
1 polymer ?
#
loop_
_entity_poly.entity_id
_entity_poly.type
_entity_poly.pdbx_seq_one_letter_code
_entity_poly.pdbx_strand_id
1 'polypeptide(L)'
;AAGFFAAIAAKKKRPETDVTIFEKNRKVLAKVEVTGGGRCNLTNSFKGISDLKHIYPRGHKLMKRLFKSFDYDDCFEWFEENGVPLVVQENECVFPQSQDSHSIINCLVQTAKRLGVKILTGHRLVEITEMVDGRLQLGFCVSDSADYNGNGMQERKHMLFDRVAITT
;
A
#
# COMPACT_ATOMS: atom_id res chain seq x y z
N ALA A 1 -1.44 1.16 1.95
CA ALA A 1 -0.71 1.88 0.89
C ALA A 1 0.53 1.13 0.42
N ALA A 2 1.40 0.69 1.34
CA ALA A 2 2.67 0.05 0.97
C ALA A 2 2.50 -1.15 0.02
N GLY A 3 1.51 -2.02 0.25
CA GLY A 3 1.23 -3.15 -0.64
C GLY A 3 0.84 -2.74 -2.05
N PHE A 4 0.08 -1.64 -2.20
CA PHE A 4 -0.25 -1.10 -3.52
C PHE A 4 0.98 -0.57 -4.24
N PHE A 5 1.82 0.21 -3.55
CA PHE A 5 3.08 0.69 -4.11
C PHE A 5 4.01 -0.45 -4.52
N ALA A 6 4.17 -1.46 -3.66
CA ALA A 6 4.99 -2.64 -3.96
C ALA A 6 4.47 -3.39 -5.19
N ALA A 7 3.15 -3.61 -5.29
CA ALA A 7 2.52 -4.29 -6.43
C ALA A 7 2.69 -3.49 -7.73
N ILE A 8 2.46 -2.16 -7.69
CA ILE A 8 2.65 -1.26 -8.83
C ILE A 8 4.11 -1.27 -9.29
N ALA A 9 5.06 -1.15 -8.35
CA ALA A 9 6.48 -1.17 -8.66
C ALA A 9 6.93 -2.51 -9.26
N ALA A 10 6.43 -3.63 -8.74
CA ALA A 10 6.71 -4.95 -9.27
C ALA A 10 6.22 -5.09 -10.72
N LYS A 11 4.98 -4.67 -11.00
CA LYS A 11 4.41 -4.72 -12.35
C LYS A 11 5.08 -3.75 -13.31
N LYS A 12 5.46 -2.55 -12.88
CA LYS A 12 6.23 -1.61 -13.72
C LYS A 12 7.59 -2.20 -14.10
N LYS A 13 8.26 -2.89 -13.16
CA LYS A 13 9.59 -3.47 -13.40
C LYS A 13 9.55 -4.77 -14.20
N ARG A 14 8.50 -5.59 -14.02
CA ARG A 14 8.29 -6.88 -14.67
C ARG A 14 6.81 -7.02 -15.06
N PRO A 15 6.41 -6.49 -16.22
CA PRO A 15 5.01 -6.50 -16.67
C PRO A 15 4.40 -7.90 -16.81
N GLU A 16 5.22 -8.90 -17.10
CA GLU A 16 4.82 -10.30 -17.29
C GLU A 16 4.49 -11.02 -15.97
N THR A 17 4.95 -10.50 -14.82
CA THR A 17 4.73 -11.14 -13.52
C THR A 17 3.27 -11.05 -13.08
N ASP A 18 2.68 -12.15 -12.65
CA ASP A 18 1.38 -12.14 -11.99
C ASP A 18 1.50 -11.56 -10.58
N VAL A 19 0.79 -10.46 -10.32
CA VAL A 19 0.79 -9.78 -9.02
C VAL A 19 -0.62 -9.72 -8.47
N THR A 20 -0.79 -10.16 -7.22
CA THR A 20 -2.08 -10.14 -6.51
C THR A 20 -1.94 -9.44 -5.17
N ILE A 21 -2.84 -8.51 -4.88
CA ILE A 21 -3.01 -7.89 -3.57
C ILE A 21 -4.15 -8.63 -2.85
N PHE A 22 -3.90 -9.10 -1.64
CA PHE A 22 -4.91 -9.66 -0.76
C PHE A 22 -5.22 -8.68 0.37
N GLU A 23 -6.49 -8.42 0.60
CA GLU A 23 -6.99 -7.59 1.69
C GLU A 23 -8.03 -8.40 2.47
N LYS A 24 -7.89 -8.42 3.80
CA LYS A 24 -8.84 -9.14 4.67
C LYS A 24 -10.23 -8.52 4.71
N ASN A 25 -10.30 -7.20 4.59
CA ASN A 25 -11.56 -6.45 4.59
C ASN A 25 -12.14 -6.38 3.17
N ARG A 26 -13.39 -5.97 3.07
CA ARG A 26 -14.03 -5.70 1.77
C ARG A 26 -13.51 -4.43 1.11
N LYS A 27 -13.07 -3.46 1.93
CA LYS A 27 -12.58 -2.16 1.49
C LYS A 27 -11.06 -2.12 1.59
N VAL A 28 -10.40 -1.88 0.48
CA VAL A 28 -8.95 -1.65 0.44
C VAL A 28 -8.62 -0.25 0.94
N LEU A 29 -7.40 -0.05 1.44
CA LEU A 29 -6.86 1.26 1.81
C LEU A 29 -7.67 2.01 2.89
N ALA A 30 -8.44 1.30 3.72
CA ALA A 30 -9.28 1.90 4.74
C ALA A 30 -8.50 2.79 5.75
N LYS A 31 -7.24 2.47 6.02
CA LYS A 31 -6.38 3.32 6.86
C LYS A 31 -6.02 4.65 6.16
N VAL A 32 -5.84 4.65 4.85
CA VAL A 32 -5.56 5.87 4.08
C VAL A 32 -6.75 6.82 4.14
N GLU A 33 -7.96 6.28 4.05
CA GLU A 33 -9.19 7.07 4.06
C GLU A 33 -9.32 7.98 5.27
N VAL A 34 -8.92 7.52 6.45
CA VAL A 34 -9.08 8.27 7.71
C VAL A 34 -7.87 9.12 8.08
N THR A 35 -6.75 8.99 7.37
CA THR A 35 -5.55 9.76 7.69
C THR A 35 -5.73 11.25 7.39
N GLY A 36 -5.03 12.11 8.15
CA GLY A 36 -5.11 13.55 7.99
C GLY A 36 -6.54 14.13 8.11
N GLY A 37 -7.39 13.47 8.90
CA GLY A 37 -8.80 13.88 9.05
C GLY A 37 -9.64 13.63 7.79
N GLY A 38 -9.36 12.55 7.05
CA GLY A 38 -10.05 12.20 5.80
C GLY A 38 -9.45 12.85 4.55
N ARG A 39 -8.40 13.66 4.69
CA ARG A 39 -7.73 14.34 3.58
C ARG A 39 -6.53 13.58 3.03
N CYS A 40 -6.00 12.62 3.77
CA CYS A 40 -4.75 11.91 3.55
C CYS A 40 -3.52 12.84 3.64
N ASN A 41 -2.93 12.96 4.84
CA ASN A 41 -1.56 13.50 4.96
C ASN A 41 -0.59 12.51 4.30
N LEU A 42 -0.21 12.79 3.07
CA LEU A 42 0.52 11.87 2.20
C LEU A 42 1.98 11.73 2.62
N THR A 43 2.65 12.86 2.81
CA THR A 43 4.07 12.95 3.16
C THR A 43 4.34 14.33 3.79
N ASN A 44 5.62 14.59 4.07
CA ASN A 44 6.11 15.90 4.52
C ASN A 44 7.28 16.31 3.62
N SER A 45 7.42 17.59 3.31
CA SER A 45 8.50 18.07 2.46
C SER A 45 9.88 17.99 3.13
N PHE A 46 9.92 17.80 4.44
CA PHE A 46 11.14 17.82 5.25
C PHE A 46 12.00 19.08 5.09
N LYS A 47 11.41 20.17 4.56
CA LYS A 47 12.07 21.44 4.40
C LYS A 47 12.56 21.96 5.76
N GLY A 48 13.82 22.38 5.82
CA GLY A 48 14.43 22.86 7.07
C GLY A 48 14.86 21.77 8.06
N ILE A 49 14.69 20.50 7.74
CA ILE A 49 15.15 19.39 8.59
C ILE A 49 16.57 18.98 8.16
N SER A 50 17.55 19.41 8.95
CA SER A 50 18.97 19.10 8.70
C SER A 50 19.37 17.68 9.14
N ASP A 51 18.68 17.11 10.12
CA ASP A 51 18.98 15.76 10.65
C ASP A 51 17.71 14.93 10.83
N LEU A 52 17.61 13.87 10.04
CA LEU A 52 16.50 12.91 10.11
C LEU A 52 16.35 12.22 11.48
N LYS A 53 17.38 12.26 12.33
CA LYS A 53 17.31 11.70 13.68
C LYS A 53 16.27 12.39 14.55
N HIS A 54 16.00 13.68 14.33
CA HIS A 54 14.96 14.41 15.04
C HIS A 54 13.56 13.94 14.68
N ILE A 55 13.36 13.50 13.42
CA ILE A 55 12.07 12.99 12.93
C ILE A 55 11.94 11.49 13.18
N TYR A 56 13.02 10.75 12.93
CA TYR A 56 13.09 9.30 13.11
C TYR A 56 14.16 8.93 14.14
N PRO A 57 13.91 9.12 15.45
CA PRO A 57 14.87 8.80 16.50
C PRO A 57 15.37 7.34 16.40
N ARG A 58 14.44 6.44 15.99
CA ARG A 58 14.75 5.06 15.65
C ARG A 58 14.67 4.89 14.13
N GLY A 59 15.70 4.31 13.53
CA GLY A 59 15.70 3.99 12.10
C GLY A 59 16.16 5.12 11.15
N HIS A 60 16.63 6.28 11.65
CA HIS A 60 17.11 7.38 10.81
C HIS A 60 18.18 6.96 9.77
N LYS A 61 19.07 6.02 10.15
CA LYS A 61 20.07 5.48 9.22
C LYS A 61 19.44 4.70 8.07
N LEU A 62 18.39 3.92 8.36
CA LEU A 62 17.61 3.20 7.35
C LEU A 62 16.87 4.19 6.45
N MET A 63 16.17 5.17 7.05
CA MET A 63 15.44 6.19 6.29
C MET A 63 16.35 7.00 5.38
N LYS A 64 17.54 7.42 5.87
CA LYS A 64 18.52 8.11 5.03
C LYS A 64 18.97 7.28 3.82
N ARG A 65 19.02 5.95 3.95
CA ARG A 65 19.36 5.04 2.84
C ARG A 65 18.17 4.88 1.89
N LEU A 66 16.95 4.73 2.42
CA LEU A 66 15.74 4.56 1.61
C LEU A 66 15.41 5.83 0.82
N PHE A 67 15.58 7.00 1.40
CA PHE A 67 15.37 8.30 0.72
C PHE A 67 16.34 8.57 -0.44
N LYS A 68 17.43 7.83 -0.55
CA LYS A 68 18.26 7.86 -1.77
C LYS A 68 17.62 7.16 -2.97
N SER A 69 16.61 6.31 -2.72
CA SER A 69 15.92 5.53 -3.77
C SER A 69 14.51 6.02 -4.04
N PHE A 70 13.87 6.60 -3.04
CA PHE A 70 12.52 7.16 -3.14
C PHE A 70 12.31 8.11 -1.96
N ASP A 71 12.28 9.39 -2.20
CA ASP A 71 12.12 10.42 -1.19
C ASP A 71 10.80 11.20 -1.32
N TYR A 72 10.76 12.40 -0.75
CA TYR A 72 9.62 13.28 -0.82
C TYR A 72 9.33 13.74 -2.26
N ASP A 73 10.37 14.19 -2.97
CA ASP A 73 10.23 14.73 -4.32
C ASP A 73 9.75 13.64 -5.28
N ASP A 74 10.30 12.42 -5.18
CA ASP A 74 9.84 11.25 -5.93
C ASP A 74 8.39 10.91 -5.62
N CYS A 75 7.99 11.00 -4.34
CA CYS A 75 6.61 10.73 -3.93
C CYS A 75 5.64 11.78 -4.49
N PHE A 76 6.03 13.05 -4.44
CA PHE A 76 5.26 14.18 -4.96
C PHE A 76 5.07 14.02 -6.48
N GLU A 77 6.16 13.87 -7.23
CA GLU A 77 6.16 13.69 -8.68
C GLU A 77 5.31 12.48 -9.09
N TRP A 78 5.47 11.34 -8.39
CA TRP A 78 4.73 10.14 -8.70
C TRP A 78 3.21 10.34 -8.66
N PHE A 79 2.68 11.03 -7.65
CA PHE A 79 1.24 11.27 -7.54
C PHE A 79 0.77 12.29 -8.58
N GLU A 80 1.52 13.36 -8.83
CA GLU A 80 1.18 14.35 -9.86
C GLU A 80 1.17 13.75 -11.26
N GLU A 81 2.17 12.94 -11.61
CA GLU A 81 2.21 12.19 -12.87
C GLU A 81 1.03 11.21 -13.03
N ASN A 82 0.50 10.69 -11.92
CA ASN A 82 -0.68 9.83 -11.92
C ASN A 82 -2.01 10.59 -11.75
N GLY A 83 -1.99 11.91 -11.95
CA GLY A 83 -3.19 12.75 -12.05
C GLY A 83 -3.76 13.21 -10.71
N VAL A 84 -2.96 13.23 -9.65
CA VAL A 84 -3.36 13.75 -8.34
C VAL A 84 -2.56 15.02 -8.03
N PRO A 85 -3.10 16.22 -8.29
CA PRO A 85 -2.47 17.46 -7.86
C PRO A 85 -2.31 17.52 -6.35
N LEU A 86 -1.13 17.94 -5.90
CA LEU A 86 -0.77 18.00 -4.48
C LEU A 86 -0.57 19.46 -4.03
N VAL A 87 -0.71 19.68 -2.73
CA VAL A 87 -0.45 20.96 -2.07
C VAL A 87 0.36 20.76 -0.80
N VAL A 88 1.39 21.59 -0.63
CA VAL A 88 2.19 21.67 0.60
C VAL A 88 1.56 22.75 1.49
N GLN A 89 1.22 22.39 2.72
CA GLN A 89 0.70 23.33 3.72
C GLN A 89 1.85 24.00 4.49
N GLU A 90 1.53 25.07 5.26
CA GLU A 90 2.52 25.84 6.04
C GLU A 90 3.37 24.99 7.00
N ASN A 91 2.83 23.88 7.51
CA ASN A 91 3.53 22.91 8.36
C ASN A 91 4.30 21.85 7.59
N GLU A 92 4.54 22.07 6.31
CA GLU A 92 5.25 21.16 5.39
C GLU A 92 4.54 19.82 5.14
N CYS A 93 3.33 19.63 5.64
CA CYS A 93 2.50 18.46 5.34
C CYS A 93 1.93 18.56 3.93
N VAL A 94 1.88 17.42 3.24
CA VAL A 94 1.42 17.33 1.85
C VAL A 94 0.09 16.62 1.78
N PHE A 95 -0.85 17.25 1.09
CA PHE A 95 -2.21 16.73 0.89
C PHE A 95 -2.59 16.75 -0.59
N PRO A 96 -3.55 15.94 -1.04
CA PRO A 96 -4.16 16.16 -2.35
C PRO A 96 -4.85 17.52 -2.36
N GLN A 97 -4.76 18.24 -3.49
CA GLN A 97 -5.40 19.55 -3.64
C GLN A 97 -6.91 19.48 -3.43
N SER A 98 -7.53 18.36 -3.73
CA SER A 98 -8.96 18.09 -3.48
C SER A 98 -9.33 18.08 -1.99
N GLN A 99 -8.36 17.98 -1.09
CA GLN A 99 -8.56 17.79 0.36
C GLN A 99 -9.40 16.53 0.69
N ASP A 100 -9.41 15.53 -0.21
CA ASP A 100 -10.14 14.27 -0.07
C ASP A 100 -9.17 13.09 -0.29
N SER A 101 -9.08 12.21 0.72
CA SER A 101 -8.26 11.00 0.69
C SER A 101 -8.61 10.05 -0.45
N HIS A 102 -9.84 10.12 -0.97
CA HIS A 102 -10.27 9.31 -2.12
C HIS A 102 -9.48 9.60 -3.39
N SER A 103 -8.92 10.81 -3.55
CA SER A 103 -8.02 11.11 -4.67
C SER A 103 -6.79 10.20 -4.66
N ILE A 104 -6.18 10.00 -3.49
CA ILE A 104 -5.02 9.10 -3.30
C ILE A 104 -5.44 7.63 -3.45
N ILE A 105 -6.55 7.24 -2.83
CA ILE A 105 -7.08 5.87 -2.90
C ILE A 105 -7.38 5.48 -4.35
N ASN A 106 -8.11 6.33 -5.07
CA ASN A 106 -8.48 6.09 -6.45
C ASN A 106 -7.25 6.01 -7.37
N CYS A 107 -6.28 6.89 -7.18
CA CYS A 107 -5.01 6.87 -7.91
C CYS A 107 -4.31 5.52 -7.76
N LEU A 108 -4.11 5.04 -6.52
CA LEU A 108 -3.44 3.76 -6.26
C LEU A 108 -4.22 2.58 -6.83
N VAL A 109 -5.54 2.55 -6.64
CA VAL A 109 -6.39 1.45 -7.12
C VAL A 109 -6.43 1.41 -8.64
N GLN A 110 -6.64 2.54 -9.30
CA GLN A 110 -6.72 2.60 -10.77
C GLN A 110 -5.37 2.31 -11.41
N THR A 111 -4.27 2.80 -10.84
CA THR A 111 -2.93 2.49 -11.35
C THR A 111 -2.61 1.01 -11.22
N ALA A 112 -2.93 0.38 -10.09
CA ALA A 112 -2.76 -1.06 -9.90
C ALA A 112 -3.59 -1.86 -10.93
N LYS A 113 -4.87 -1.52 -11.10
CA LYS A 113 -5.77 -2.16 -12.07
C LYS A 113 -5.27 -2.00 -13.52
N ARG A 114 -4.87 -0.79 -13.91
CA ARG A 114 -4.34 -0.50 -15.26
C ARG A 114 -3.11 -1.34 -15.58
N LEU A 115 -2.29 -1.65 -14.59
CA LEU A 115 -1.11 -2.52 -14.73
C LEU A 115 -1.45 -4.01 -14.64
N GLY A 116 -2.70 -4.39 -14.48
CA GLY A 116 -3.12 -5.78 -14.39
C GLY A 116 -2.87 -6.45 -13.03
N VAL A 117 -2.73 -5.66 -11.95
CA VAL A 117 -2.67 -6.20 -10.59
C VAL A 117 -4.06 -6.73 -10.21
N LYS A 118 -4.12 -7.98 -9.77
CA LYS A 118 -5.34 -8.58 -9.21
C LYS A 118 -5.53 -8.08 -7.78
N ILE A 119 -6.75 -7.69 -7.41
CA ILE A 119 -7.07 -7.23 -6.05
C ILE A 119 -8.18 -8.12 -5.52
N LEU A 120 -7.87 -8.89 -4.49
CA LEU A 120 -8.80 -9.83 -3.85
C LEU A 120 -9.06 -9.37 -2.41
N THR A 121 -10.29 -8.94 -2.18
CA THR A 121 -10.80 -8.54 -0.86
C THR A 121 -11.44 -9.72 -0.14
N GLY A 122 -11.71 -9.60 1.17
CA GLY A 122 -12.30 -10.69 1.95
C GLY A 122 -11.33 -11.88 2.19
N HIS A 123 -10.04 -11.72 1.91
CA HIS A 123 -9.04 -12.77 2.01
C HIS A 123 -8.10 -12.49 3.20
N ARG A 124 -8.38 -13.10 4.34
CA ARG A 124 -7.52 -13.01 5.52
C ARG A 124 -6.42 -14.07 5.43
N LEU A 125 -5.17 -13.66 5.28
CA LEU A 125 -4.02 -14.56 5.40
C LEU A 125 -3.93 -15.09 6.84
N VAL A 126 -3.88 -16.39 6.98
CA VAL A 126 -3.81 -17.10 8.29
C VAL A 126 -2.60 -18.00 8.40
N GLU A 127 -2.01 -18.40 7.29
CA GLU A 127 -0.91 -19.33 7.25
C GLU A 127 0.04 -19.06 6.09
N ILE A 128 1.34 -19.23 6.33
CA ILE A 128 2.38 -19.21 5.29
C ILE A 128 3.26 -20.44 5.54
N THR A 129 3.37 -21.30 4.53
CA THR A 129 4.21 -22.50 4.58
C THR A 129 5.19 -22.48 3.42
N GLU A 130 6.47 -22.66 3.70
CA GLU A 130 7.48 -22.85 2.67
C GLU A 130 7.43 -24.27 2.14
N MET A 131 7.32 -24.42 0.83
CA MET A 131 7.28 -25.71 0.16
C MET A 131 8.69 -26.20 -0.18
N VAL A 132 8.84 -27.49 -0.42
CA VAL A 132 10.13 -28.13 -0.74
C VAL A 132 10.80 -27.52 -1.98
N ASP A 133 10.01 -27.01 -2.92
CA ASP A 133 10.48 -26.37 -4.15
C ASP A 133 10.79 -24.86 -3.97
N GLY A 134 10.74 -24.34 -2.75
CA GLY A 134 11.02 -22.96 -2.39
C GLY A 134 9.87 -21.97 -2.67
N ARG A 135 8.72 -22.46 -3.14
CA ARG A 135 7.50 -21.65 -3.23
C ARG A 135 6.84 -21.48 -1.87
N LEU A 136 5.96 -20.51 -1.76
CA LEU A 136 5.21 -20.23 -0.55
C LEU A 136 3.74 -20.58 -0.74
N GLN A 137 3.23 -21.50 0.06
CA GLN A 137 1.81 -21.77 0.16
C GLN A 137 1.18 -20.82 1.16
N LEU A 138 0.18 -20.07 0.72
CA LEU A 138 -0.58 -19.16 1.55
C LEU A 138 -1.96 -19.75 1.84
N GLY A 139 -2.29 -19.84 3.13
CA GLY A 139 -3.63 -20.23 3.59
C GLY A 139 -4.46 -19.00 3.91
N PHE A 140 -5.67 -18.92 3.32
CA PHE A 140 -6.61 -17.82 3.53
C PHE A 140 -7.91 -18.32 4.16
N CYS A 141 -8.46 -17.52 5.08
CA CYS A 141 -9.87 -17.56 5.41
C CYS A 141 -10.58 -16.55 4.49
N VAL A 142 -11.51 -17.04 3.68
CA VAL A 142 -12.27 -16.23 2.73
C VAL A 142 -13.68 -16.05 3.28
N SER A 143 -14.17 -14.79 3.32
CA SER A 143 -15.54 -14.49 3.73
C SER A 143 -16.32 -13.92 2.55
N ASP A 144 -17.33 -14.67 2.10
CA ASP A 144 -18.24 -14.24 1.03
C ASP A 144 -19.43 -13.41 1.56
N SER A 145 -19.73 -13.47 2.86
CA SER A 145 -20.93 -12.86 3.44
C SER A 145 -20.66 -11.51 4.13
N ALA A 146 -21.72 -10.69 4.13
CA ALA A 146 -21.77 -9.35 4.69
C ALA A 146 -21.81 -9.30 6.22
N ASP A 147 -21.74 -10.42 6.90
CA ASP A 147 -22.04 -10.48 8.32
C ASP A 147 -20.82 -10.19 9.18
N TYR A 148 -20.86 -8.99 9.77
CA TYR A 148 -19.92 -8.48 10.75
C TYR A 148 -19.87 -9.34 12.04
N ASN A 149 -20.75 -10.31 12.20
CA ASN A 149 -20.94 -11.12 13.42
C ASN A 149 -20.24 -12.48 13.41
N GLY A 150 -19.37 -12.78 12.47
CA GLY A 150 -18.49 -13.95 12.56
C GLY A 150 -19.10 -15.32 12.33
N ASN A 151 -20.37 -15.43 11.98
CA ASN A 151 -21.11 -16.68 11.78
C ASN A 151 -21.24 -17.14 10.31
N GLY A 152 -20.56 -16.48 9.37
CA GLY A 152 -20.48 -16.95 7.98
C GLY A 152 -19.55 -18.16 7.85
N MET A 153 -19.88 -19.15 7.03
CA MET A 153 -18.97 -20.23 6.67
C MET A 153 -17.69 -19.62 6.09
N GLN A 154 -16.58 -19.74 6.81
CA GLN A 154 -15.26 -19.34 6.33
C GLN A 154 -14.69 -20.47 5.48
N GLU A 155 -14.65 -20.27 4.19
CA GLU A 155 -13.96 -21.18 3.29
C GLU A 155 -12.45 -21.02 3.46
N ARG A 156 -11.72 -22.13 3.63
CA ARG A 156 -10.25 -22.11 3.59
C ARG A 156 -9.77 -22.33 2.16
N LYS A 157 -8.94 -21.42 1.67
CA LYS A 157 -8.29 -21.52 0.34
C LYS A 157 -6.79 -21.51 0.51
N HIS A 158 -6.10 -22.35 -0.26
CA HIS A 158 -4.64 -22.37 -0.32
C HIS A 158 -4.20 -22.01 -1.74
N MET A 159 -3.19 -21.15 -1.83
CA MET A 159 -2.62 -20.69 -3.10
C MET A 159 -1.10 -20.70 -3.02
N LEU A 160 -0.43 -21.00 -4.13
CA LEU A 160 1.03 -21.05 -4.23
C LEU A 160 1.57 -19.79 -4.91
N PHE A 161 2.68 -19.27 -4.36
CA PHE A 161 3.36 -18.07 -4.85
C PHE A 161 4.88 -18.24 -4.79
N ASP A 162 5.58 -17.60 -5.72
CA ASP A 162 7.05 -17.57 -5.70
C ASP A 162 7.58 -16.57 -4.66
N ARG A 163 6.86 -15.48 -4.43
CA ARG A 163 7.26 -14.40 -3.51
C ARG A 163 6.05 -13.79 -2.83
N VAL A 164 6.26 -13.36 -1.60
CA VAL A 164 5.24 -12.69 -0.77
C VAL A 164 5.84 -11.45 -0.12
N ALA A 165 5.10 -10.35 -0.11
CA ALA A 165 5.40 -9.15 0.65
C ALA A 165 4.28 -8.89 1.66
N ILE A 166 4.62 -8.84 2.96
CA ILE A 166 3.68 -8.50 4.04
C ILE A 166 3.83 -7.01 4.35
N THR A 167 2.73 -6.27 4.26
CA THR A 167 2.73 -4.79 4.32
C THR A 167 1.65 -4.22 5.25
N THR A 168 1.30 -4.96 6.29
CA THR A 168 0.28 -4.55 7.30
C THR A 168 0.81 -3.57 8.32
#